data_bfadeafa75f41a9b3908d888abf81d5b
#
_entry.id   bfadeafa75f41a9b3908d888abf81d5b
#
_cell.length_a   1.000
_cell.length_b   1.000
_cell.length_c   1.000
_cell.angle_alpha   90.00
_cell.angle_beta   90.00
_cell.angle_gamma   90.00
#
_symmetry.space_group_name_H-M   'P 1'
#
loop_
_entity.id
_entity.type
_entity.pdbx_description
1 polymer ?
#
loop_
_entity_poly.entity_id
_entity_poly.type
_entity_poly.pdbx_seq_one_letter_code
_entity_poly.pdbx_strand_id
1 'polypeptide(L)'
;PKVYPKNTPIVAAAASGEIDVGFVNHYYLHRFLAEEGEGFQARNYHPRSGGPGSVVMVAGAGILSNSEKQDLAQRFLRFLLSPVAQSYFASETFEYPIIDGIRAQGGQVPIADFPHPDVSVAVLSDLDGTQKLLQSVGILP
;
A
#
# COMPACT_ATOMS: atom_id res chain seq x y z
N PRO A 1 7.17 13.20 -16.32
CA PRO A 1 6.95 12.82 -14.90
C PRO A 1 8.25 12.90 -14.12
N LYS A 2 8.16 13.30 -12.83
CA LYS A 2 9.31 13.23 -11.92
C LYS A 2 9.38 11.83 -11.30
N VAL A 3 10.59 11.31 -11.14
CA VAL A 3 10.86 10.01 -10.53
C VAL A 3 11.52 10.22 -9.17
N TYR A 4 11.02 9.55 -8.16
CA TYR A 4 11.53 9.62 -6.78
C TYR A 4 11.97 8.23 -6.33
N PRO A 5 13.02 8.11 -5.50
CA PRO A 5 13.55 6.82 -5.11
C PRO A 5 12.69 6.06 -4.10
N LYS A 6 11.72 6.72 -3.45
CA LYS A 6 10.87 6.18 -2.38
C LYS A 6 9.52 6.89 -2.33
N ASN A 7 8.54 6.29 -1.62
CA ASN A 7 7.21 6.90 -1.43
C ASN A 7 7.26 8.17 -0.56
N THR A 8 8.04 8.19 0.51
CA THR A 8 8.13 9.33 1.44
C THR A 8 8.47 10.66 0.73
N PRO A 9 9.49 10.75 -0.12
CA PRO A 9 9.77 11.97 -0.90
C PRO A 9 8.62 12.40 -1.82
N ILE A 10 7.83 11.46 -2.35
CA ILE A 10 6.67 11.79 -3.20
C ILE A 10 5.59 12.51 -2.39
N VAL A 11 5.28 12.00 -1.18
CA VAL A 11 4.29 12.62 -0.29
C VAL A 11 4.75 14.02 0.14
N ALA A 12 6.03 14.18 0.49
CA ALA A 12 6.60 15.47 0.84
C ALA A 12 6.56 16.46 -0.34
N ALA A 13 6.89 16.02 -1.56
CA ALA A 13 6.84 16.84 -2.76
C ALA A 13 5.40 17.29 -3.10
N ALA A 14 4.39 16.42 -2.90
CA ALA A 14 3.00 16.81 -3.06
C ALA A 14 2.57 17.82 -1.98
N ALA A 15 2.99 17.65 -0.74
CA ALA A 15 2.66 18.58 0.34
C ALA A 15 3.28 19.95 0.14
N SER A 16 4.50 20.04 -0.42
CA SER A 16 5.17 21.31 -0.72
C SER A 16 4.69 22.00 -2.01
N GLY A 17 3.82 21.34 -2.80
CA GLY A 17 3.39 21.84 -4.10
C GLY A 17 4.44 21.69 -5.22
N GLU A 18 5.48 20.91 -5.01
CA GLU A 18 6.47 20.59 -6.07
C GLU A 18 5.85 19.73 -7.18
N ILE A 19 4.89 18.88 -6.81
CA ILE A 19 4.06 18.08 -7.72
C ILE A 19 2.60 18.17 -7.31
N ASP A 20 1.69 18.07 -8.29
CA ASP A 20 0.24 18.09 -8.04
C ASP A 20 -0.30 16.73 -7.61
N VAL A 21 0.29 15.64 -8.14
CA VAL A 21 -0.15 14.25 -7.92
C VAL A 21 1.07 13.32 -7.86
N GLY A 22 1.04 12.35 -6.94
CA GLY A 22 2.03 11.29 -6.83
C GLY A 22 1.39 9.92 -6.57
N PHE A 23 1.95 8.87 -7.18
CA PHE A 23 1.55 7.49 -6.90
C PHE A 23 2.35 6.94 -5.73
N VAL A 24 1.65 6.56 -4.67
CA VAL A 24 2.25 6.06 -3.42
C VAL A 24 1.34 5.03 -2.77
N ASN A 25 1.88 4.24 -1.86
CA ASN A 25 1.04 3.48 -0.95
C ASN A 25 0.35 4.44 0.05
N HIS A 26 -0.94 4.25 0.26
CA HIS A 26 -1.80 5.14 1.03
C HIS A 26 -1.30 5.46 2.45
N TYR A 27 -0.68 4.48 3.12
CA TYR A 27 -0.25 4.58 4.50
C TYR A 27 0.91 5.57 4.73
N TYR A 28 1.67 5.93 3.69
CA TYR A 28 2.74 6.93 3.83
C TYR A 28 2.20 8.30 4.20
N LEU A 29 1.02 8.70 3.70
CA LEU A 29 0.38 9.93 4.11
C LEU A 29 0.05 9.93 5.61
N HIS A 30 -0.51 8.82 6.12
CA HIS A 30 -0.95 8.74 7.51
C HIS A 30 0.19 8.86 8.51
N ARG A 31 1.42 8.45 8.11
CA ARG A 31 2.63 8.70 8.92
C ARG A 31 2.91 10.19 9.05
N PHE A 32 2.83 10.95 7.97
CA PHE A 32 3.00 12.40 8.01
C PHE A 32 1.89 13.07 8.84
N LEU A 33 0.65 12.65 8.69
CA LEU A 33 -0.44 13.18 9.49
C LEU A 33 -0.28 12.89 10.99
N ALA A 34 0.28 11.73 11.35
CA ALA A 34 0.58 11.40 12.74
C ALA A 34 1.73 12.24 13.32
N GLU A 35 2.72 12.61 12.51
CA GLU A 35 3.90 13.38 12.92
C GLU A 35 3.65 14.89 12.86
N GLU A 36 3.01 15.39 11.80
CA GLU A 36 2.86 16.81 11.49
C GLU A 36 1.43 17.34 11.73
N GLY A 37 0.48 16.45 11.98
CA GLY A 37 -0.92 16.79 12.24
C GLY A 37 -1.73 17.09 10.97
N GLU A 38 -2.99 17.50 11.19
CA GLU A 38 -3.96 17.76 10.13
C GLU A 38 -3.62 18.98 9.24
N GLY A 39 -2.66 19.78 9.63
CA GLY A 39 -2.15 20.90 8.82
C GLY A 39 -1.29 20.48 7.63
N PHE A 40 -0.85 19.21 7.56
CA PHE A 40 -0.09 18.69 6.43
C PHE A 40 -0.89 18.81 5.13
N GLN A 41 -0.27 19.33 4.07
CA GLN A 41 -1.02 19.79 2.88
C GLN A 41 -1.39 18.68 1.88
N ALA A 42 -0.73 17.53 1.88
CA ALA A 42 -1.10 16.41 1.01
C ALA A 42 -2.31 15.65 1.54
N ARG A 43 -3.06 15.02 0.63
CA ARG A 43 -4.19 14.11 0.96
C ARG A 43 -4.22 12.94 -0.01
N ASN A 44 -4.66 11.77 0.50
CA ASN A 44 -4.96 10.63 -0.36
C ASN A 44 -6.20 10.92 -1.20
N TYR A 45 -6.12 10.61 -2.48
CA TYR A 45 -7.22 10.65 -3.41
C TYR A 45 -7.52 9.25 -3.93
N HIS A 46 -8.73 8.77 -3.75
CA HIS A 46 -9.20 7.50 -4.27
C HIS A 46 -10.06 7.77 -5.51
N PRO A 47 -9.59 7.36 -6.73
CA PRO A 47 -10.36 7.60 -7.96
C PRO A 47 -11.74 6.96 -7.91
N ARG A 48 -12.77 7.74 -8.26
CA ARG A 48 -14.17 7.29 -8.19
C ARG A 48 -14.59 6.31 -9.29
N SER A 49 -13.77 6.16 -10.30
CA SER A 49 -14.04 5.28 -11.45
C SER A 49 -13.71 3.81 -11.23
N GLY A 50 -13.02 3.46 -10.14
CA GLY A 50 -12.54 2.10 -9.91
C GLY A 50 -11.50 1.64 -10.94
N GLY A 51 -10.83 2.57 -11.61
CA GLY A 51 -9.82 2.29 -12.63
C GLY A 51 -8.45 1.89 -12.05
N PRO A 52 -7.41 1.81 -12.91
CA PRO A 52 -6.06 1.36 -12.52
C PRO A 52 -5.43 2.14 -11.36
N GLY A 53 -5.82 3.39 -11.15
CA GLY A 53 -5.35 4.22 -10.03
C GLY A 53 -5.90 3.81 -8.65
N SER A 54 -6.85 2.88 -8.60
CA SER A 54 -7.48 2.37 -7.37
C SER A 54 -7.12 0.91 -7.08
N VAL A 55 -6.04 0.38 -7.66
CA VAL A 55 -5.61 -1.01 -7.41
C VAL A 55 -5.28 -1.20 -5.95
N VAL A 56 -5.92 -2.20 -5.33
CA VAL A 56 -5.63 -2.63 -3.96
C VAL A 56 -4.57 -3.71 -4.00
N MET A 57 -3.43 -3.44 -3.37
CA MET A 57 -2.31 -4.37 -3.29
C MET A 57 -2.31 -5.07 -1.94
N VAL A 58 -2.02 -6.37 -1.95
CA VAL A 58 -1.93 -7.19 -0.73
C VAL A 58 -0.46 -7.48 -0.44
N ALA A 59 -0.03 -7.22 0.80
CA ALA A 59 1.29 -7.65 1.26
C ALA A 59 1.32 -9.18 1.38
N GLY A 60 2.42 -9.78 0.93
CA GLY A 60 2.61 -11.23 0.96
C GLY A 60 3.76 -11.63 1.86
N ALA A 61 3.70 -12.82 2.41
CA ALA A 61 4.80 -13.45 3.12
C ALA A 61 4.92 -14.92 2.71
N GLY A 62 6.16 -15.40 2.61
CA GLY A 62 6.44 -16.78 2.24
C GLY A 62 7.49 -17.42 3.17
N ILE A 63 7.48 -18.73 3.26
CA ILE A 63 8.48 -19.50 3.97
C ILE A 63 9.45 -20.08 2.94
N LEU A 64 10.75 -19.86 3.14
CA LEU A 64 11.77 -20.41 2.27
C LEU A 64 11.75 -21.95 2.36
N SER A 65 11.79 -22.64 1.22
CA SER A 65 11.72 -24.09 1.14
C SER A 65 12.87 -24.80 1.87
N ASN A 66 14.03 -24.15 1.95
CA ASN A 66 15.22 -24.64 2.65
C ASN A 66 15.31 -24.20 4.12
N SER A 67 14.27 -23.60 4.69
CA SER A 67 14.27 -23.19 6.09
C SER A 67 14.20 -24.44 7.00
N GLU A 68 15.11 -24.53 7.95
CA GLU A 68 15.09 -25.56 9.00
C GLU A 68 14.05 -25.25 10.11
N LYS A 69 13.41 -24.06 10.07
CA LYS A 69 12.46 -23.60 11.09
C LYS A 69 11.05 -23.41 10.53
N GLN A 70 10.62 -24.27 9.64
CA GLN A 70 9.34 -24.14 8.93
C GLN A 70 8.14 -24.06 9.89
N ASP A 71 8.11 -24.88 10.95
CA ASP A 71 7.01 -24.86 11.93
C ASP A 71 6.93 -23.53 12.69
N LEU A 72 8.08 -22.96 13.07
CA LEU A 72 8.12 -21.65 13.71
C LEU A 72 7.67 -20.54 12.75
N ALA A 73 8.10 -20.62 11.49
CA ALA A 73 7.68 -19.67 10.46
C ALA A 73 6.17 -19.75 10.22
N GLN A 74 5.59 -20.95 10.15
CA GLN A 74 4.14 -21.10 10.03
C GLN A 74 3.39 -20.53 11.25
N ARG A 75 3.89 -20.75 12.46
CA ARG A 75 3.32 -20.17 13.68
C ARG A 75 3.37 -18.65 13.65
N PHE A 76 4.46 -18.08 13.18
CA PHE A 76 4.60 -16.64 13.01
C PHE A 76 3.62 -16.08 11.95
N LEU A 77 3.47 -16.73 10.79
CA LEU A 77 2.48 -16.32 9.79
C LEU A 77 1.04 -16.36 10.34
N ARG A 78 0.70 -17.40 11.12
CA ARG A 78 -0.61 -17.44 11.80
C ARG A 78 -0.77 -16.31 12.81
N PHE A 79 0.29 -15.94 13.54
CA PHE A 79 0.26 -14.80 14.43
C PHE A 79 0.01 -13.50 13.67
N LEU A 80 0.63 -13.28 12.52
CA LEU A 80 0.39 -12.10 11.68
C LEU A 80 -1.07 -11.97 11.24
N LEU A 81 -1.80 -13.07 11.12
CA LEU A 81 -3.24 -13.11 10.82
C LEU A 81 -4.12 -13.04 12.08
N SER A 82 -3.55 -12.91 13.27
CA SER A 82 -4.34 -12.79 14.51
C SER A 82 -4.94 -11.38 14.66
N PRO A 83 -6.06 -11.25 15.41
CA PRO A 83 -6.64 -9.94 15.69
C PRO A 83 -5.66 -8.95 16.32
N VAL A 84 -4.74 -9.43 17.16
CA VAL A 84 -3.70 -8.58 17.81
C VAL A 84 -2.76 -7.99 16.77
N ALA A 85 -2.20 -8.80 15.87
CA ALA A 85 -1.29 -8.33 14.84
C ALA A 85 -2.02 -7.44 13.82
N GLN A 86 -3.23 -7.81 13.42
CA GLN A 86 -4.01 -7.02 12.47
C GLN A 86 -4.46 -5.67 13.05
N SER A 87 -4.77 -5.62 14.34
CA SER A 87 -5.01 -4.34 15.02
C SER A 87 -3.75 -3.46 15.04
N TYR A 88 -2.58 -4.05 15.30
CA TYR A 88 -1.31 -3.34 15.23
C TYR A 88 -1.06 -2.78 13.83
N PHE A 89 -1.24 -3.57 12.78
CA PHE A 89 -1.09 -3.09 11.41
C PHE A 89 -2.05 -1.94 11.08
N ALA A 90 -3.29 -2.02 11.54
CA ALA A 90 -4.27 -0.97 11.31
C ALA A 90 -3.95 0.34 12.05
N SER A 91 -3.42 0.28 13.30
CA SER A 91 -3.19 1.46 14.13
C SER A 91 -1.79 2.06 13.98
N GLU A 92 -0.76 1.22 13.85
CA GLU A 92 0.63 1.68 13.89
C GLU A 92 1.27 1.81 12.50
N THR A 93 0.86 0.97 11.55
CA THR A 93 1.40 1.02 10.18
C THR A 93 0.39 1.57 9.16
N PHE A 94 -0.85 1.80 9.58
CA PHE A 94 -1.94 2.34 8.76
C PHE A 94 -2.25 1.46 7.53
N GLU A 95 -2.02 0.16 7.63
CA GLU A 95 -2.39 -0.80 6.61
C GLU A 95 -3.82 -1.28 6.80
N TYR A 96 -4.50 -1.62 5.71
CA TYR A 96 -5.84 -2.19 5.82
C TYR A 96 -5.77 -3.60 6.39
N PRO A 97 -6.55 -3.91 7.45
CA PRO A 97 -6.63 -5.27 7.98
C PRO A 97 -7.31 -6.20 6.97
N ILE A 98 -6.87 -7.46 6.95
CA ILE A 98 -7.37 -8.49 6.02
C ILE A 98 -8.25 -9.54 6.70
N ILE A 99 -8.59 -9.34 7.97
CA ILE A 99 -9.50 -10.20 8.72
C ILE A 99 -10.75 -9.43 9.15
N ASP A 100 -11.86 -10.15 9.32
CA ASP A 100 -13.11 -9.56 9.78
C ASP A 100 -12.99 -9.03 11.22
N GLY A 101 -13.78 -8.02 11.52
CA GLY A 101 -13.90 -7.43 12.86
C GLY A 101 -12.84 -6.39 13.22
N ILE A 102 -11.80 -6.23 12.45
CA ILE A 102 -10.80 -5.15 12.61
C ILE A 102 -11.08 -4.05 11.58
N ARG A 103 -11.12 -2.81 12.04
CA ARG A 103 -11.35 -1.65 11.17
C ARG A 103 -10.06 -0.90 10.87
N ALA A 104 -9.97 -0.32 9.69
CA ALA A 104 -8.95 0.67 9.35
C ALA A 104 -8.98 1.83 10.35
N GLN A 105 -7.82 2.35 10.70
CA GLN A 105 -7.63 3.40 11.71
C GLN A 105 -7.06 4.67 11.06
N GLY A 106 -6.85 5.73 11.86
CA GLY A 106 -6.21 6.97 11.38
C GLY A 106 -7.03 7.76 10.35
N GLY A 107 -8.37 7.65 10.37
CA GLY A 107 -9.24 8.39 9.44
C GLY A 107 -9.17 7.90 7.99
N GLN A 108 -8.66 6.69 7.76
CA GLN A 108 -8.61 6.11 6.42
C GLN A 108 -10.00 5.86 5.85
N VAL A 109 -10.18 6.10 4.54
CA VAL A 109 -11.38 5.69 3.81
C VAL A 109 -11.42 4.15 3.76
N PRO A 110 -12.49 3.50 4.25
CA PRO A 110 -12.60 2.03 4.15
C PRO A 110 -12.51 1.54 2.70
N ILE A 111 -11.89 0.37 2.48
CA ILE A 111 -11.77 -0.21 1.12
C ILE A 111 -13.16 -0.36 0.46
N ALA A 112 -14.18 -0.70 1.24
CA ALA A 112 -15.54 -0.86 0.74
C ALA A 112 -16.20 0.45 0.25
N ASP A 113 -15.64 1.60 0.63
CA ASP A 113 -16.23 2.92 0.34
C ASP A 113 -15.66 3.56 -0.94
N PHE A 114 -14.66 2.93 -1.58
CA PHE A 114 -14.19 3.37 -2.89
C PHE A 114 -14.14 2.22 -3.90
N PRO A 115 -14.56 2.46 -5.15
CA PRO A 115 -14.50 1.45 -6.19
C PRO A 115 -13.04 1.13 -6.55
N HIS A 116 -12.74 -0.15 -6.68
CA HIS A 116 -11.43 -0.64 -7.09
C HIS A 116 -11.60 -1.84 -8.05
N PRO A 117 -10.64 -2.07 -8.97
CA PRO A 117 -10.73 -3.20 -9.87
C PRO A 117 -10.50 -4.50 -9.08
N ASP A 118 -11.27 -5.53 -9.43
CA ASP A 118 -11.03 -6.90 -8.95
C ASP A 118 -9.86 -7.50 -9.73
N VAL A 119 -8.66 -7.33 -9.20
CA VAL A 119 -7.41 -7.80 -9.82
C VAL A 119 -6.86 -8.96 -9.00
N SER A 120 -6.89 -10.15 -9.58
CA SER A 120 -6.23 -11.32 -8.98
C SER A 120 -4.71 -11.11 -8.92
N VAL A 121 -4.09 -11.50 -7.80
CA VAL A 121 -2.63 -11.51 -7.64
C VAL A 121 -1.92 -12.29 -8.76
N ALA A 122 -2.57 -13.31 -9.32
CA ALA A 122 -2.02 -14.08 -10.44
C ALA A 122 -1.79 -13.23 -11.70
N VAL A 123 -2.60 -12.18 -11.93
CA VAL A 123 -2.43 -11.26 -13.08
C VAL A 123 -1.19 -10.37 -12.91
N LEU A 124 -0.73 -10.16 -11.68
CA LEU A 124 0.44 -9.34 -11.37
C LEU A 124 1.77 -10.09 -11.56
N SER A 125 1.74 -11.33 -12.04
CA SER A 125 2.95 -12.16 -12.23
C SER A 125 3.77 -11.81 -13.49
N ASP A 126 3.19 -11.08 -14.45
CA ASP A 126 3.88 -10.69 -15.68
C ASP A 126 4.81 -9.48 -15.45
N LEU A 127 5.96 -9.76 -14.82
CA LEU A 127 6.98 -8.73 -14.57
C LEU A 127 7.62 -8.23 -15.87
N ASP A 128 7.89 -9.12 -16.83
CA ASP A 128 8.54 -8.77 -18.11
C ASP A 128 7.64 -7.85 -18.94
N GLY A 129 6.35 -8.17 -19.04
CA GLY A 129 5.37 -7.32 -19.74
C GLY A 129 5.22 -5.96 -19.06
N THR A 130 5.16 -5.94 -17.72
CA THR A 130 5.10 -4.71 -16.96
C THR A 130 6.34 -3.84 -17.17
N GLN A 131 7.53 -4.42 -17.12
CA GLN A 131 8.79 -3.70 -17.34
C GLN A 131 8.85 -3.09 -18.75
N LYS A 132 8.52 -3.87 -19.79
CA LYS A 132 8.47 -3.38 -21.17
C LYS A 132 7.47 -2.24 -21.34
N LEU A 133 6.30 -2.35 -20.69
CA LEU A 133 5.31 -1.28 -20.71
C LEU A 133 5.85 0.00 -20.07
N LEU A 134 6.45 -0.09 -18.89
CA LEU A 134 7.04 1.06 -18.19
C LEU A 134 8.17 1.71 -18.98
N GLN A 135 8.98 0.91 -19.69
CA GLN A 135 10.00 1.43 -20.62
C GLN A 135 9.34 2.13 -21.81
N SER A 136 8.30 1.54 -22.41
CA SER A 136 7.63 2.11 -23.58
C SER A 136 6.97 3.47 -23.32
N VAL A 137 6.56 3.73 -22.07
CA VAL A 137 5.98 5.01 -21.63
C VAL A 137 7.00 5.96 -20.98
N GLY A 138 8.30 5.59 -20.98
CA GLY A 138 9.40 6.42 -20.50
C GLY A 138 9.47 6.60 -18.98
N ILE A 139 8.91 5.67 -18.19
CA ILE A 139 8.99 5.66 -16.72
C ILE A 139 10.26 4.92 -16.26
N LEU A 140 10.64 3.86 -16.95
CA LEU A 140 11.91 3.17 -16.75
C LEU A 140 12.86 3.42 -17.91
N PRO A 141 14.19 3.41 -17.67
CA PRO A 141 15.21 3.51 -18.72
C PRO A 141 15.22 2.29 -19.63
#